data_2d02f92f15a66c759c23be21edbdb301
#
_entry.id   2d02f92f15a66c759c23be21edbdb301
#
_cell.length_a   1.000
_cell.length_b   1.000
_cell.length_c   1.000
_cell.angle_alpha   90.00
_cell.angle_beta   90.00
_cell.angle_gamma   90.00
#
_symmetry.space_group_name_H-M   'P 1'
#
loop_
_entity.id
_entity.type
_entity.pdbx_description
1 polymer ?
#
loop_
_entity_poly.entity_id
_entity_poly.type
_entity_poly.pdbx_seq_one_letter_code
_entity_poly.pdbx_strand_id
1 'polypeptide(L)'
;ISHLDPRFCASVPCTLYIGVLGYSNATFSVLASLRDDHVLRLLDGQAQSDALEAGGWRYFHYSLANASEGFYVSVQPSYGDPDVFVSNSGDAPSRSVHGWAGYAYGADRVRVTTNSSVDGMGATFCAGCTYTIGVSSTGAAEYSITASRIGGTTLLQDGVRSEGEVFRGSYTRFRYYVADLNAGVHIRLEASRGGFLPQLFASFSAAPERNTATFYATVAATRHPGARGCDPVQ
;
A
#
# COMPACT_ATOMS: atom_id res chain seq x y z
N ILE A 1 -6.96 -7.75 25.69
CA ILE A 1 -8.02 -8.07 26.69
C ILE A 1 -8.55 -9.43 26.30
N SER A 2 -8.38 -10.43 27.18
CA SER A 2 -8.84 -11.79 26.94
C SER A 2 -10.37 -11.88 27.03
N HIS A 3 -10.99 -12.70 26.17
CA HIS A 3 -12.40 -13.05 26.27
C HIS A 3 -12.75 -13.80 27.58
N LEU A 4 -11.73 -14.32 28.28
CA LEU A 4 -11.87 -14.95 29.61
C LEU A 4 -11.82 -13.94 30.76
N ASP A 5 -11.53 -12.66 30.52
CA ASP A 5 -11.56 -11.62 31.55
C ASP A 5 -13.02 -11.38 31.97
N PRO A 6 -13.35 -11.47 33.27
CA PRO A 6 -14.72 -11.26 33.76
C PRO A 6 -15.31 -9.89 33.42
N ARG A 7 -14.46 -8.93 33.05
CA ARG A 7 -14.85 -7.57 32.62
C ARG A 7 -15.01 -7.47 31.10
N PHE A 8 -14.77 -8.56 30.37
CA PHE A 8 -15.05 -8.62 28.94
C PHE A 8 -16.56 -8.54 28.70
N CYS A 9 -16.97 -8.27 27.49
CA CYS A 9 -18.37 -8.14 27.10
C CYS A 9 -19.25 -9.29 27.65
N ALA A 10 -20.28 -8.99 28.39
CA ALA A 10 -21.24 -9.97 28.86
C ALA A 10 -22.14 -10.53 27.75
N SER A 11 -22.30 -9.78 26.66
CA SER A 11 -23.05 -10.18 25.47
C SER A 11 -22.55 -9.46 24.23
N VAL A 12 -22.76 -10.02 23.05
CA VAL A 12 -22.42 -9.40 21.77
C VAL A 12 -23.69 -9.01 21.00
N PRO A 13 -23.71 -7.89 20.25
CA PRO A 13 -22.59 -6.93 20.09
C PRO A 13 -22.37 -6.04 21.33
N CYS A 14 -21.11 -5.72 21.60
CA CYS A 14 -20.76 -4.73 22.62
C CYS A 14 -19.77 -3.70 22.09
N THR A 15 -19.65 -2.56 22.78
CA THR A 15 -18.72 -1.49 22.41
C THR A 15 -17.64 -1.35 23.46
N LEU A 16 -16.38 -1.44 23.03
CA LEU A 16 -15.21 -1.13 23.84
C LEU A 16 -14.79 0.31 23.59
N TYR A 17 -14.74 1.12 24.64
CA TYR A 17 -14.22 2.50 24.56
C TYR A 17 -12.73 2.51 24.95
N ILE A 18 -11.91 3.12 24.12
CA ILE A 18 -10.46 3.22 24.32
C ILE A 18 -10.11 4.69 24.46
N GLY A 19 -9.45 5.07 25.53
CA GLY A 19 -8.93 6.43 25.75
C GLY A 19 -7.40 6.40 25.78
N VAL A 20 -6.76 7.35 25.12
CA VAL A 20 -5.31 7.58 25.18
C VAL A 20 -5.07 8.92 25.85
N LEU A 21 -4.30 8.93 26.94
CA LEU A 21 -3.95 10.13 27.67
C LEU A 21 -2.48 10.47 27.44
N GLY A 22 -2.19 11.66 26.91
CA GLY A 22 -0.83 12.20 26.81
C GLY A 22 -0.51 13.13 27.99
N TYR A 23 0.61 12.91 28.64
CA TYR A 23 1.15 13.84 29.65
C TYR A 23 2.05 14.91 29.03
N SER A 24 2.42 14.74 27.76
CA SER A 24 3.13 15.70 26.90
C SER A 24 2.67 15.48 25.47
N ASN A 25 3.13 16.32 24.54
CA ASN A 25 2.85 16.11 23.11
C ASN A 25 3.42 14.76 22.67
N ALA A 26 2.58 13.94 22.10
CA ALA A 26 2.94 12.61 21.61
C ALA A 26 2.20 12.30 20.32
N THR A 27 2.86 11.60 19.42
CA THR A 27 2.26 10.99 18.25
C THR A 27 2.17 9.49 18.53
N PHE A 28 1.02 8.90 18.24
CA PHE A 28 0.81 7.46 18.47
C PHE A 28 -0.07 6.86 17.38
N SER A 29 0.00 5.54 17.25
CA SER A 29 -0.96 4.74 16.50
C SER A 29 -1.66 3.78 17.44
N VAL A 30 -2.94 3.49 17.18
CA VAL A 30 -3.72 2.50 17.93
C VAL A 30 -4.36 1.53 16.95
N LEU A 31 -4.28 0.25 17.27
CA LEU A 31 -4.91 -0.83 16.52
C LEU A 31 -5.73 -1.69 17.47
N ALA A 32 -6.94 -2.05 17.10
CA ALA A 32 -7.76 -3.04 17.76
C ALA A 32 -8.08 -4.18 16.79
N SER A 33 -7.91 -5.43 17.25
CA SER A 33 -8.22 -6.64 16.47
C SER A 33 -9.01 -7.62 17.33
N LEU A 34 -9.93 -8.34 16.71
CA LEU A 34 -10.73 -9.39 17.39
C LEU A 34 -10.07 -10.77 17.34
N ARG A 35 -8.94 -10.94 16.65
CA ARG A 35 -8.30 -12.23 16.43
C ARG A 35 -6.95 -12.32 17.12
N ASP A 36 -6.68 -13.47 17.69
CA ASP A 36 -5.39 -13.79 18.34
C ASP A 36 -4.29 -14.16 17.31
N ASP A 37 -4.65 -14.33 16.05
CA ASP A 37 -3.76 -14.75 14.97
C ASP A 37 -2.80 -13.65 14.48
N HIS A 38 -2.87 -12.45 15.04
CA HIS A 38 -2.05 -11.28 14.70
C HIS A 38 -2.06 -10.90 13.20
N VAL A 39 -3.01 -11.43 12.43
CA VAL A 39 -3.16 -11.12 11.03
C VAL A 39 -4.05 -9.89 10.87
N LEU A 40 -3.46 -8.82 10.36
CA LEU A 40 -4.14 -7.55 10.16
C LEU A 40 -4.92 -7.57 8.84
N ARG A 41 -6.09 -6.93 8.81
CA ARG A 41 -6.86 -6.80 7.58
C ARG A 41 -6.55 -5.47 6.91
N LEU A 42 -6.05 -5.53 5.67
CA LEU A 42 -5.89 -4.35 4.83
C LEU A 42 -7.23 -3.93 4.23
N LEU A 43 -7.52 -2.65 4.30
CA LEU A 43 -8.65 -2.04 3.61
C LEU A 43 -8.20 -1.49 2.26
N ASP A 44 -9.08 -1.60 1.25
CA ASP A 44 -8.77 -1.20 -0.12
C ASP A 44 -8.29 0.25 -0.20
N GLY A 45 -7.07 0.44 -0.73
CA GLY A 45 -6.44 1.73 -0.91
C GLY A 45 -6.03 2.46 0.38
N GLN A 46 -6.06 1.82 1.55
CA GLN A 46 -5.65 2.42 2.82
C GLN A 46 -4.28 1.88 3.24
N ALA A 47 -3.34 2.79 3.49
CA ALA A 47 -2.04 2.43 4.00
C ALA A 47 -2.09 2.08 5.50
N GLN A 48 -1.32 1.07 5.89
CA GLN A 48 -1.03 0.74 7.28
C GLN A 48 0.47 0.80 7.52
N SER A 49 0.90 1.39 8.62
CA SER A 49 2.30 1.38 9.05
C SER A 49 2.54 0.25 10.03
N ASP A 50 3.67 -0.41 9.90
CA ASP A 50 4.10 -1.48 10.81
C ASP A 50 5.64 -1.54 10.87
N ALA A 51 6.16 -2.36 11.80
CA ALA A 51 7.58 -2.57 12.00
C ALA A 51 7.90 -4.05 12.14
N LEU A 52 9.11 -4.42 11.75
CA LEU A 52 9.65 -5.77 11.86
C LEU A 52 10.97 -5.74 12.61
N GLU A 53 11.13 -6.70 13.52
CA GLU A 53 12.43 -7.10 14.02
C GLU A 53 13.21 -7.87 12.93
N ALA A 54 14.52 -7.96 13.10
CA ALA A 54 15.38 -8.70 12.19
C ALA A 54 14.93 -10.16 12.04
N GLY A 55 14.73 -10.61 10.82
CA GLY A 55 14.22 -11.95 10.48
C GLY A 55 12.72 -12.16 10.76
N GLY A 56 12.01 -11.12 11.18
CA GLY A 56 10.60 -11.17 11.51
C GLY A 56 9.70 -11.30 10.29
N TRP A 57 8.47 -11.73 10.56
CA TRP A 57 7.37 -11.77 9.61
C TRP A 57 6.15 -11.06 10.18
N ARG A 58 5.42 -10.35 9.29
CA ARG A 58 4.10 -9.81 9.58
C ARG A 58 3.14 -10.24 8.49
N TYR A 59 1.94 -10.65 8.88
CA TYR A 59 0.94 -11.13 7.94
C TYR A 59 -0.29 -10.23 7.92
N PHE A 60 -0.85 -10.11 6.73
CA PHE A 60 -2.05 -9.32 6.46
C PHE A 60 -3.02 -10.12 5.62
N HIS A 61 -4.31 -9.87 5.79
CA HIS A 61 -5.34 -10.36 4.90
C HIS A 61 -5.89 -9.22 4.04
N TYR A 62 -6.04 -9.47 2.77
CA TYR A 62 -6.73 -8.59 1.85
C TYR A 62 -7.82 -9.35 1.11
N SER A 63 -9.09 -8.89 1.21
CA SER A 63 -10.22 -9.51 0.54
C SER A 63 -10.58 -8.72 -0.71
N LEU A 64 -10.42 -9.35 -1.86
CA LEU A 64 -10.71 -8.76 -3.15
C LEU A 64 -12.17 -9.05 -3.51
N ALA A 65 -13.09 -8.15 -3.18
CA ALA A 65 -14.48 -8.27 -3.56
C ALA A 65 -14.68 -7.84 -5.02
N ASN A 66 -15.11 -8.77 -5.89
CA ASN A 66 -15.60 -8.53 -7.26
C ASN A 66 -14.69 -7.72 -8.20
N ALA A 67 -13.38 -7.77 -8.05
CA ALA A 67 -12.46 -7.09 -8.95
C ALA A 67 -11.85 -8.10 -9.94
N SER A 68 -12.32 -8.11 -11.18
CA SER A 68 -11.80 -8.94 -12.26
C SER A 68 -10.39 -8.53 -12.72
N GLU A 69 -9.98 -7.30 -12.44
CA GLU A 69 -8.70 -6.74 -12.91
C GLU A 69 -7.52 -7.02 -11.99
N GLY A 70 -7.78 -7.44 -10.74
CA GLY A 70 -6.74 -7.68 -9.75
C GLY A 70 -6.45 -6.49 -8.83
N PHE A 71 -5.31 -6.53 -8.17
CA PHE A 71 -4.88 -5.52 -7.20
C PHE A 71 -3.37 -5.37 -7.18
N TYR A 72 -2.92 -4.31 -6.54
CA TYR A 72 -1.53 -4.09 -6.18
C TYR A 72 -1.35 -4.21 -4.68
N VAL A 73 -0.21 -4.75 -4.28
CA VAL A 73 0.35 -4.60 -2.93
C VAL A 73 1.61 -3.78 -3.05
N SER A 74 1.72 -2.71 -2.29
CA SER A 74 2.90 -1.86 -2.24
C SER A 74 3.42 -1.81 -0.81
N VAL A 75 4.70 -2.07 -0.63
CA VAL A 75 5.43 -1.93 0.63
C VAL A 75 6.45 -0.82 0.47
N GLN A 76 6.35 0.20 1.31
CA GLN A 76 7.16 1.39 1.25
C GLN A 76 7.97 1.50 2.55
N PRO A 77 9.27 1.21 2.55
CA PRO A 77 10.08 1.35 3.74
C PRO A 77 10.33 2.82 4.09
N SER A 78 10.26 3.14 5.37
CA SER A 78 10.89 4.32 5.96
C SER A 78 12.28 3.99 6.51
N TYR A 79 12.50 2.71 6.85
CA TYR A 79 13.77 2.16 7.30
C TYR A 79 13.86 0.67 6.96
N GLY A 80 15.06 0.19 6.64
CA GLY A 80 15.30 -1.22 6.31
C GLY A 80 14.87 -1.59 4.89
N ASP A 81 14.77 -2.91 4.65
CA ASP A 81 14.49 -3.50 3.35
C ASP A 81 13.48 -4.67 3.51
N PRO A 82 12.19 -4.35 3.63
CA PRO A 82 11.14 -5.35 3.78
C PRO A 82 10.70 -5.91 2.42
N ASP A 83 10.73 -7.22 2.26
CA ASP A 83 10.21 -7.97 1.12
C ASP A 83 8.73 -8.33 1.31
N VAL A 84 7.98 -8.45 0.23
CA VAL A 84 6.55 -8.80 0.25
C VAL A 84 6.24 -10.07 -0.53
N PHE A 85 5.42 -10.94 0.05
CA PHE A 85 4.99 -12.23 -0.51
C PHE A 85 3.48 -12.34 -0.43
N VAL A 86 2.84 -12.85 -1.48
CA VAL A 86 1.38 -12.95 -1.56
C VAL A 86 0.98 -14.36 -1.91
N SER A 87 -0.04 -14.88 -1.23
CA SER A 87 -0.65 -16.19 -1.49
C SER A 87 -2.18 -16.12 -1.41
N ASN A 88 -2.85 -16.99 -2.12
CA ASN A 88 -4.28 -17.24 -2.01
C ASN A 88 -4.60 -18.72 -1.72
N SER A 89 -3.61 -19.49 -1.32
CA SER A 89 -3.79 -20.91 -0.95
C SER A 89 -4.45 -21.13 0.42
N GLY A 90 -4.61 -20.08 1.22
CA GLY A 90 -5.05 -20.15 2.61
C GLY A 90 -3.91 -20.25 3.61
N ASP A 91 -2.71 -20.66 3.18
CA ASP A 91 -1.53 -20.75 4.00
C ASP A 91 -0.76 -19.41 4.04
N ALA A 92 0.01 -19.21 5.10
CA ALA A 92 0.90 -18.07 5.21
C ALA A 92 2.02 -18.16 4.17
N PRO A 93 2.23 -17.14 3.33
CA PRO A 93 3.30 -17.14 2.37
C PRO A 93 4.67 -17.08 3.06
N SER A 94 5.66 -17.64 2.37
CA SER A 94 7.06 -17.63 2.80
C SER A 94 7.96 -17.29 1.61
N ARG A 95 9.27 -17.15 1.86
CA ARG A 95 10.25 -16.94 0.77
C ARG A 95 10.26 -18.08 -0.25
N SER A 96 9.96 -19.30 0.16
CA SER A 96 9.95 -20.49 -0.70
C SER A 96 8.57 -20.90 -1.20
N VAL A 97 7.49 -20.41 -0.58
CA VAL A 97 6.12 -20.76 -0.93
C VAL A 97 5.28 -19.49 -0.99
N HIS A 98 4.99 -19.04 -2.20
CA HIS A 98 4.18 -17.86 -2.47
C HIS A 98 3.63 -17.91 -3.90
N GLY A 99 2.61 -17.15 -4.20
CA GLY A 99 2.09 -17.01 -5.56
C GLY A 99 2.69 -15.81 -6.29
N TRP A 100 2.96 -14.75 -5.57
CA TRP A 100 3.55 -13.51 -6.07
C TRP A 100 4.50 -12.95 -5.02
N ALA A 101 5.57 -12.26 -5.46
CA ALA A 101 6.53 -11.66 -4.56
C ALA A 101 7.16 -10.38 -5.14
N GLY A 102 7.61 -9.51 -4.24
CA GLY A 102 8.52 -8.39 -4.47
C GLY A 102 9.65 -8.48 -3.47
N TYR A 103 10.88 -8.43 -3.96
CA TYR A 103 12.12 -8.54 -3.16
C TYR A 103 13.24 -7.68 -3.75
N ALA A 104 12.85 -6.54 -4.34
CA ALA A 104 13.82 -5.55 -4.79
C ALA A 104 14.34 -4.75 -3.60
N TYR A 105 15.55 -4.25 -3.68
CA TYR A 105 16.06 -3.36 -2.64
C TYR A 105 15.22 -2.07 -2.55
N GLY A 106 14.70 -1.80 -1.38
CA GLY A 106 13.88 -0.63 -1.08
C GLY A 106 12.38 -0.88 -1.16
N ALA A 107 11.67 -0.07 -1.95
CA ALA A 107 10.23 -0.19 -2.08
C ALA A 107 9.83 -1.34 -3.00
N ASP A 108 8.91 -2.17 -2.55
CA ASP A 108 8.36 -3.28 -3.31
C ASP A 108 6.93 -3.02 -3.76
N ARG A 109 6.62 -3.47 -4.97
CA ARG A 109 5.28 -3.47 -5.51
C ARG A 109 4.98 -4.76 -6.24
N VAL A 110 3.92 -5.43 -5.82
CA VAL A 110 3.44 -6.67 -6.42
C VAL A 110 2.12 -6.42 -7.12
N ARG A 111 2.02 -6.86 -8.36
CA ARG A 111 0.79 -6.84 -9.15
C ARG A 111 0.19 -8.24 -9.19
N VAL A 112 -1.01 -8.40 -8.66
CA VAL A 112 -1.75 -9.67 -8.63
C VAL A 112 -2.91 -9.59 -9.62
N THR A 113 -2.78 -10.29 -10.76
CA THR A 113 -3.78 -10.33 -11.84
C THR A 113 -3.87 -11.72 -12.45
N THR A 114 -4.85 -11.94 -13.32
CA THR A 114 -5.04 -13.21 -14.04
C THR A 114 -3.81 -13.67 -14.83
N ASN A 115 -2.94 -12.74 -15.23
CA ASN A 115 -1.77 -13.01 -16.08
C ASN A 115 -0.44 -12.81 -15.34
N SER A 116 -0.48 -12.59 -14.03
CA SER A 116 0.72 -12.38 -13.21
C SER A 116 0.88 -13.54 -12.24
N SER A 117 1.63 -14.55 -12.58
CA SER A 117 2.28 -15.44 -11.63
C SER A 117 3.78 -15.17 -11.74
N VAL A 118 4.45 -14.99 -10.61
CA VAL A 118 5.90 -14.90 -10.57
C VAL A 118 6.42 -16.32 -10.29
N ASP A 119 7.44 -16.73 -11.04
CA ASP A 119 8.28 -17.90 -10.76
C ASP A 119 7.63 -19.29 -10.81
N GLY A 120 6.58 -19.48 -11.60
CA GLY A 120 6.11 -20.84 -11.91
C GLY A 120 5.46 -21.59 -10.74
N MET A 121 5.14 -20.93 -9.63
CA MET A 121 4.50 -21.53 -8.46
C MET A 121 3.02 -21.86 -8.65
N GLY A 122 2.49 -21.69 -9.86
CA GLY A 122 1.15 -22.16 -10.21
C GLY A 122 -0.01 -21.44 -9.51
N ALA A 123 0.24 -20.32 -8.87
CA ALA A 123 -0.81 -19.56 -8.23
C ALA A 123 -1.77 -18.99 -9.28
N THR A 124 -3.06 -19.28 -9.13
CA THR A 124 -4.10 -18.80 -9.99
C THR A 124 -4.81 -17.63 -9.34
N PHE A 125 -4.92 -16.52 -10.05
CA PHE A 125 -5.70 -15.37 -9.59
C PHE A 125 -7.15 -15.78 -9.29
N CYS A 126 -7.68 -15.29 -8.19
CA CYS A 126 -9.06 -15.53 -7.76
C CYS A 126 -9.76 -14.21 -7.43
N ALA A 127 -10.76 -13.85 -8.24
CA ALA A 127 -11.67 -12.76 -7.91
C ALA A 127 -12.61 -13.17 -6.77
N GLY A 128 -12.71 -12.36 -5.73
CA GLY A 128 -13.56 -12.64 -4.57
C GLY A 128 -12.89 -13.45 -3.46
N CYS A 129 -11.62 -13.83 -3.62
CA CYS A 129 -10.85 -14.51 -2.57
C CYS A 129 -10.26 -13.56 -1.54
N THR A 130 -9.87 -14.14 -0.41
CA THR A 130 -8.99 -13.49 0.55
C THR A 130 -7.56 -13.93 0.27
N TYR A 131 -6.68 -12.96 0.12
CA TYR A 131 -5.25 -13.15 -0.06
C TYR A 131 -4.54 -12.97 1.28
N THR A 132 -3.57 -13.82 1.55
CA THR A 132 -2.63 -13.65 2.65
C THR A 132 -1.37 -12.99 2.12
N ILE A 133 -0.98 -11.89 2.74
CA ILE A 133 0.20 -11.11 2.39
C ILE A 133 1.17 -11.20 3.55
N GLY A 134 2.39 -11.67 3.29
CA GLY A 134 3.48 -11.72 4.25
C GLY A 134 4.51 -10.65 3.93
N VAL A 135 4.95 -9.91 4.93
CA VAL A 135 6.09 -9.00 4.84
C VAL A 135 7.20 -9.52 5.73
N SER A 136 8.41 -9.59 5.22
CA SER A 136 9.58 -10.10 5.91
C SER A 136 10.80 -9.24 5.62
N SER A 137 11.69 -9.09 6.60
CA SER A 137 12.97 -8.40 6.41
C SER A 137 14.09 -9.17 7.09
N THR A 138 15.28 -9.15 6.50
CA THR A 138 16.49 -9.75 7.10
C THR A 138 17.03 -8.92 8.26
N GLY A 139 16.89 -7.59 8.18
CA GLY A 139 17.19 -6.63 9.24
C GLY A 139 15.91 -6.10 9.88
N ALA A 140 16.04 -5.24 10.88
CA ALA A 140 14.89 -4.47 11.36
C ALA A 140 14.38 -3.55 10.26
N ALA A 141 13.06 -3.37 10.17
CA ALA A 141 12.44 -2.53 9.15
C ALA A 141 11.21 -1.81 9.69
N GLU A 142 11.00 -0.60 9.21
CA GLU A 142 9.76 0.16 9.38
C GLU A 142 9.18 0.48 8.00
N TYR A 143 7.91 0.27 7.81
CA TYR A 143 7.30 0.40 6.50
C TYR A 143 5.82 0.78 6.56
N SER A 144 5.29 1.24 5.45
CA SER A 144 3.86 1.27 5.19
C SER A 144 3.50 0.25 4.12
N ILE A 145 2.35 -0.41 4.29
CA ILE A 145 1.80 -1.35 3.32
C ILE A 145 0.43 -0.87 2.86
N THR A 146 0.18 -0.97 1.57
CA THR A 146 -1.12 -0.65 0.95
C THR A 146 -1.51 -1.75 -0.01
N ALA A 147 -2.73 -2.26 0.11
CA ALA A 147 -3.34 -3.08 -0.93
C ALA A 147 -4.45 -2.27 -1.61
N SER A 148 -4.46 -2.21 -2.94
CA SER A 148 -5.45 -1.44 -3.70
C SER A 148 -5.85 -2.14 -4.99
N ARG A 149 -7.15 -2.16 -5.28
CA ARG A 149 -7.68 -2.69 -6.55
C ARG A 149 -7.15 -1.89 -7.74
N ILE A 150 -6.90 -2.57 -8.84
CA ILE A 150 -6.62 -1.91 -10.10
C ILE A 150 -7.83 -1.05 -10.49
N GLY A 151 -7.58 0.21 -10.86
CA GLY A 151 -8.65 1.19 -11.09
C GLY A 151 -9.32 1.76 -9.85
N GLY A 152 -8.96 1.29 -8.65
CA GLY A 152 -9.40 1.85 -7.36
C GLY A 152 -8.79 3.22 -7.06
N THR A 153 -9.18 3.77 -5.91
CA THR A 153 -8.65 5.04 -5.40
C THR A 153 -7.86 4.78 -4.13
N THR A 154 -6.58 5.14 -4.14
CA THR A 154 -5.71 5.01 -2.97
C THR A 154 -5.84 6.24 -2.06
N LEU A 155 -6.02 6.02 -0.77
CA LEU A 155 -6.02 7.09 0.23
C LEU A 155 -4.58 7.42 0.62
N LEU A 156 -4.17 8.66 0.36
CA LEU A 156 -2.87 9.16 0.79
C LEU A 156 -2.91 9.53 2.27
N GLN A 157 -1.83 9.20 2.96
CA GLN A 157 -1.56 9.68 4.33
C GLN A 157 -0.60 10.86 4.27
N ASP A 158 -0.72 11.76 5.24
CA ASP A 158 0.14 12.94 5.33
C ASP A 158 1.61 12.54 5.52
N GLY A 159 2.47 13.11 4.68
CA GLY A 159 3.91 12.84 4.70
C GLY A 159 4.34 11.44 4.23
N VAL A 160 3.40 10.54 3.89
CA VAL A 160 3.72 9.17 3.46
C VAL A 160 3.72 9.08 1.93
N ARG A 161 4.84 8.63 1.38
CA ARG A 161 4.97 8.38 -0.06
C ARG A 161 4.10 7.18 -0.45
N SER A 162 3.39 7.30 -1.57
CA SER A 162 2.67 6.19 -2.20
C SER A 162 3.18 5.99 -3.62
N GLU A 163 3.53 4.78 -3.97
CA GLU A 163 3.93 4.43 -5.32
C GLU A 163 2.74 4.01 -6.18
N GLY A 164 2.82 4.33 -7.45
CA GLY A 164 1.79 4.03 -8.43
C GLY A 164 2.36 3.74 -9.80
N GLU A 165 1.57 3.03 -10.60
CA GLU A 165 1.83 2.82 -12.01
C GLU A 165 0.66 3.37 -12.82
N VAL A 166 0.95 4.04 -13.91
CA VAL A 166 -0.06 4.56 -14.82
C VAL A 166 0.27 4.13 -16.23
N PHE A 167 -0.70 3.53 -16.92
CA PHE A 167 -0.57 3.13 -18.30
C PHE A 167 -1.01 4.27 -19.23
N ARG A 168 -0.54 4.22 -20.49
CA ARG A 168 -0.90 5.21 -21.50
C ARG A 168 -2.42 5.34 -21.65
N GLY A 169 -2.93 6.54 -21.47
CA GLY A 169 -4.37 6.84 -21.58
C GLY A 169 -5.21 6.45 -20.39
N SER A 170 -4.59 5.95 -19.29
CA SER A 170 -5.28 5.62 -18.05
C SER A 170 -5.00 6.63 -16.95
N TYR A 171 -5.72 6.48 -15.85
CA TYR A 171 -5.54 7.27 -14.63
C TYR A 171 -5.32 6.35 -13.44
N THR A 172 -4.33 6.66 -12.61
CA THR A 172 -4.24 6.14 -11.23
C THR A 172 -4.76 7.22 -10.30
N ARG A 173 -5.71 6.88 -9.45
CA ARG A 173 -6.46 7.82 -8.64
C ARG A 173 -6.05 7.76 -7.20
N PHE A 174 -5.88 8.94 -6.61
CA PHE A 174 -5.57 9.11 -5.20
C PHE A 174 -6.60 10.03 -4.56
N ARG A 175 -6.79 9.89 -3.26
CA ARG A 175 -7.58 10.78 -2.43
C ARG A 175 -6.76 11.18 -1.22
N TYR A 176 -6.81 12.46 -0.89
CA TYR A 176 -6.17 13.00 0.31
C TYR A 176 -7.21 13.77 1.12
N TYR A 177 -7.21 13.58 2.43
CA TYR A 177 -8.11 14.28 3.34
C TYR A 177 -7.44 15.53 3.90
N VAL A 178 -7.97 16.70 3.62
CA VAL A 178 -7.47 17.98 4.14
C VAL A 178 -8.18 18.24 5.47
N ALA A 179 -7.44 18.15 6.57
CA ALA A 179 -7.97 18.32 7.91
C ALA A 179 -7.93 19.78 8.39
N ASP A 180 -7.06 20.62 7.83
CA ASP A 180 -6.88 22.01 8.18
C ASP A 180 -7.07 22.91 6.95
N LEU A 181 -8.04 23.81 7.02
CA LEU A 181 -8.32 24.77 5.96
C LEU A 181 -7.28 25.89 5.84
N ASN A 182 -6.47 26.10 6.88
CA ASN A 182 -5.41 27.13 6.88
C ASN A 182 -4.07 26.57 6.34
N ALA A 183 -3.97 25.25 6.20
CA ALA A 183 -2.79 24.61 5.62
C ALA A 183 -2.95 24.46 4.11
N GLY A 184 -1.94 24.85 3.36
CA GLY A 184 -1.85 24.52 1.93
C GLY A 184 -1.53 23.04 1.73
N VAL A 185 -1.99 22.45 0.62
CA VAL A 185 -1.64 21.08 0.25
C VAL A 185 -0.49 21.11 -0.75
N HIS A 186 0.62 20.46 -0.39
CA HIS A 186 1.75 20.30 -1.30
C HIS A 186 1.75 18.87 -1.86
N ILE A 187 1.58 18.72 -3.17
CA ILE A 187 1.59 17.44 -3.86
C ILE A 187 2.85 17.34 -4.71
N ARG A 188 3.66 16.32 -4.48
CA ARG A 188 4.88 16.05 -5.23
C ARG A 188 4.72 14.76 -6.02
N LEU A 189 4.90 14.83 -7.33
CA LEU A 189 4.93 13.69 -8.23
C LEU A 189 6.34 13.49 -8.77
N GLU A 190 6.91 12.33 -8.55
CA GLU A 190 8.23 11.95 -9.07
C GLU A 190 8.08 10.73 -9.99
N ALA A 191 8.66 10.80 -11.18
CA ALA A 191 8.69 9.67 -12.10
C ALA A 191 10.01 8.92 -11.94
N SER A 192 9.94 7.63 -11.56
CA SER A 192 11.12 6.79 -11.34
C SER A 192 11.56 6.03 -12.60
N ARG A 193 10.63 5.67 -13.47
CA ARG A 193 10.88 4.89 -14.70
C ARG A 193 9.86 5.28 -15.78
N GLY A 194 10.27 5.19 -17.06
CA GLY A 194 9.39 5.33 -18.22
C GLY A 194 9.85 6.41 -19.20
N GLY A 195 9.51 6.26 -20.47
CA GLY A 195 9.85 7.19 -21.54
C GLY A 195 8.99 8.45 -21.59
N PHE A 196 7.85 8.46 -20.89
CA PHE A 196 6.93 9.61 -20.83
C PHE A 196 6.68 9.99 -19.38
N LEU A 197 6.64 11.30 -19.15
CA LEU A 197 6.38 11.84 -17.83
C LEU A 197 4.88 11.84 -17.55
N PRO A 198 4.44 11.35 -16.38
CA PRO A 198 3.05 11.41 -15.97
C PRO A 198 2.64 12.88 -15.74
N GLN A 199 1.35 13.14 -15.90
CA GLN A 199 0.74 14.43 -15.58
C GLN A 199 -0.09 14.29 -14.30
N LEU A 200 -0.01 15.30 -13.45
CA LEU A 200 -0.78 15.41 -12.21
C LEU A 200 -2.02 16.28 -12.46
N PHE A 201 -3.16 15.80 -12.04
CA PHE A 201 -4.42 16.54 -12.03
C PHE A 201 -5.01 16.48 -10.62
N ALA A 202 -5.52 17.57 -10.10
CA ALA A 202 -6.16 17.62 -8.80
C ALA A 202 -7.47 18.42 -8.86
N SER A 203 -8.44 18.04 -8.01
CA SER A 203 -9.72 18.70 -7.84
C SER A 203 -10.27 18.44 -6.45
N PHE A 204 -11.05 19.38 -5.90
CA PHE A 204 -11.76 19.20 -4.63
C PHE A 204 -13.19 18.64 -4.79
N SER A 205 -13.74 18.64 -6.00
CA SER A 205 -15.16 18.32 -6.22
C SER A 205 -15.41 16.92 -6.77
N ALA A 206 -14.49 16.37 -7.57
CA ALA A 206 -14.64 15.07 -8.22
C ALA A 206 -13.30 14.48 -8.60
N ALA A 207 -13.26 13.22 -9.01
CA ALA A 207 -12.07 12.59 -9.58
C ALA A 207 -11.63 13.38 -10.82
N PRO A 208 -10.43 13.98 -10.82
CA PRO A 208 -10.00 14.88 -11.88
C PRO A 208 -9.60 14.10 -13.13
N GLU A 209 -9.98 14.66 -14.26
CA GLU A 209 -9.48 14.30 -15.58
C GLU A 209 -8.87 15.53 -16.24
N ARG A 210 -8.20 15.34 -17.37
CA ARG A 210 -7.49 16.42 -18.06
C ARG A 210 -8.35 17.67 -18.30
N ASN A 211 -9.66 17.48 -18.56
CA ASN A 211 -10.58 18.57 -18.91
C ASN A 211 -11.40 19.07 -17.71
N THR A 212 -11.33 18.40 -16.55
CA THR A 212 -12.13 18.71 -15.36
C THR A 212 -11.29 19.06 -14.14
N ALA A 213 -9.97 19.00 -14.25
CA ALA A 213 -9.07 19.31 -13.16
C ALA A 213 -9.09 20.80 -12.81
N THR A 214 -9.10 21.11 -11.52
CA THR A 214 -8.94 22.47 -11.00
C THR A 214 -7.45 22.88 -11.02
N PHE A 215 -6.56 21.92 -10.77
CA PHE A 215 -5.12 22.12 -10.76
C PHE A 215 -4.45 21.05 -11.63
N TYR A 216 -3.38 21.43 -12.30
CA TYR A 216 -2.56 20.51 -13.07
C TYR A 216 -1.08 20.86 -12.96
N ALA A 217 -0.23 19.84 -13.04
CA ALA A 217 1.21 19.98 -13.12
C ALA A 217 1.79 18.89 -14.02
N THR A 218 2.90 19.22 -14.67
CA THR A 218 3.72 18.25 -15.41
C THR A 218 4.99 17.99 -14.62
N VAL A 219 5.42 16.73 -14.57
CA VAL A 219 6.69 16.38 -13.93
C VAL A 219 7.83 16.91 -14.80
N ALA A 220 8.71 17.71 -14.21
CA ALA A 220 9.97 18.06 -14.88
C ALA A 220 10.87 16.81 -14.89
N ALA A 221 11.48 16.50 -16.03
CA ALA A 221 12.45 15.42 -16.11
C ALA A 221 13.66 15.77 -15.22
N THR A 222 13.78 15.13 -14.07
CA THR A 222 15.03 15.15 -13.32
C THR A 222 16.04 14.26 -14.04
N ARG A 223 16.97 14.89 -14.76
CA ARG A 223 18.13 14.17 -15.30
C ARG A 223 18.94 13.68 -14.08
N HIS A 224 18.97 12.37 -13.87
CA HIS A 224 19.96 11.79 -12.98
C HIS A 224 21.35 12.10 -13.56
N PRO A 225 22.28 12.70 -12.82
CA PRO A 225 23.64 12.88 -13.27
C PRO A 225 24.32 11.51 -13.31
N GLY A 226 24.32 10.83 -14.46
CA GLY A 226 24.94 9.52 -14.64
C GLY A 226 24.46 8.72 -15.85
N ALA A 227 23.37 9.08 -16.48
CA ALA A 227 22.98 8.46 -17.75
C ALA A 227 23.79 9.11 -18.88
N ARG A 228 24.84 8.43 -19.36
CA ARG A 228 25.53 8.77 -20.60
C ARG A 228 24.50 8.66 -21.73
N GLY A 229 24.28 9.77 -22.41
CA GLY A 229 23.39 9.83 -23.56
C GLY A 229 23.84 8.87 -24.66
N CYS A 230 22.91 8.11 -25.20
CA CYS A 230 22.99 7.67 -26.57
C CYS A 230 22.52 8.84 -27.42
N ASP A 231 23.43 9.50 -28.11
CA ASP A 231 23.09 10.47 -29.14
C ASP A 231 22.29 9.78 -30.24
N PRO A 232 21.22 10.38 -30.75
CA PRO A 232 20.57 9.85 -31.93
C PRO A 232 21.52 10.10 -33.13
N VAL A 233 21.92 9.01 -33.75
CA VAL A 233 22.60 9.04 -35.05
C VAL A 233 21.63 9.64 -36.06
N GLN A 234 22.13 10.59 -36.83
CA GLN A 234 21.49 11.30 -37.92
C GLN A 234 20.87 10.38 -38.98
#